data_d0b31b1fcb8f92d8cf7a4b920b68671d
#
_entry.id   d0b31b1fcb8f92d8cf7a4b920b68671d
#
_cell.length_a   1.000
_cell.length_b   1.000
_cell.length_c   1.000
_cell.angle_alpha   90.00
_cell.angle_beta   90.00
_cell.angle_gamma   90.00
#
_symmetry.space_group_name_H-M   'P 1'
#
loop_
_entity.id
_entity.type
_entity.pdbx_description
1 polymer ?
#
loop_
_entity_poly.entity_id
_entity_poly.type
_entity_poly.pdbx_seq_one_letter_code
_entity_poly.pdbx_strand_id
1 'polypeptide(L)'
;MTLSFFNPVTAVLLIPICSAALLAILPGYRMTARLNVVASLATFLSALSLFVVERPAPGPYVLIDDLNIVFIVLNTFVGFTTSIFSASYIAHELEAGRLTPVYLRFYHAMYQTMMFGMNLAFVSNNIGLMWVAVELATLTTVLMVGIYRTHAALEAAWKYFILGSVGIALALFGTILVYMAARPVMGEGQDGMVWTLLVEHAANFDAALLNVAFVFLFLGYGTKVGLAPLHAWLPDAHAEGPTPISAVLSGLLLNVALYALLRFKILLAANPASIAPGPLMVTMGLVSLIFAGFMLYRRRDIKRLFAYSSIEHMGIIVFAFGMGGPLANFAGLLHMVMHSLTKSAIFYAVGHISQIKGTQRISRIRGLTVTHPALGWGLVVGVVAIAGLPPLGIFMSEFLVVSSTFARQPLLAILLVFGLLLAFGALTLRLTSVAFGEPRGSTASAEASYIPMFAHLALVLGAGIYLPAPLVVWFQHVAQLLG
;
A
#
# COMPACT_ATOMS: atom_id res chain seq x y z
N MET A 1 -17.58 28.51 23.03
CA MET A 1 -16.31 28.49 22.32
C MET A 1 -15.40 27.53 23.08
N THR A 2 -15.61 26.21 22.89
CA THR A 2 -14.75 25.16 23.45
C THR A 2 -13.48 25.13 22.64
N LEU A 3 -12.39 25.61 23.23
CA LEU A 3 -11.05 25.43 22.72
C LEU A 3 -10.72 23.94 22.71
N SER A 4 -11.11 23.21 21.65
CA SER A 4 -10.53 21.89 21.43
C SER A 4 -9.10 22.11 20.96
N PHE A 5 -8.16 22.08 21.90
CA PHE A 5 -6.70 22.18 21.64
C PHE A 5 -6.19 21.03 20.77
N PHE A 6 -7.01 20.03 20.49
CA PHE A 6 -6.63 18.85 19.73
C PHE A 6 -7.49 18.73 18.46
N ASN A 7 -6.85 18.95 17.30
CA ASN A 7 -7.42 18.65 15.99
C ASN A 7 -6.74 17.37 15.44
N PRO A 8 -7.48 16.25 15.33
CA PRO A 8 -6.91 14.99 14.86
C PRO A 8 -6.26 15.07 13.47
N VAL A 9 -6.85 15.85 12.57
CA VAL A 9 -6.32 16.03 11.21
C VAL A 9 -4.96 16.70 11.25
N THR A 10 -4.85 17.78 12.03
CA THR A 10 -3.59 18.48 12.24
C THR A 10 -2.56 17.57 12.91
N ALA A 11 -2.98 16.78 13.91
CA ALA A 11 -2.08 15.85 14.62
C ALA A 11 -1.52 14.74 13.69
N VAL A 12 -2.36 14.15 12.85
CA VAL A 12 -1.95 13.12 11.86
C VAL A 12 -0.88 13.65 10.89
N LEU A 13 -0.85 14.95 10.62
CA LEU A 13 0.16 15.59 9.78
C LEU A 13 1.37 16.10 10.58
N LEU A 14 1.14 16.83 11.67
CA LEU A 14 2.23 17.47 12.41
C LEU A 14 3.11 16.49 13.18
N ILE A 15 2.54 15.44 13.76
CA ILE A 15 3.34 14.47 14.53
C ILE A 15 4.45 13.85 13.66
N PRO A 16 4.15 13.29 12.45
CA PRO A 16 5.21 12.73 11.61
C PRO A 16 6.26 13.76 11.20
N ILE A 17 5.87 14.93 10.72
CA ILE A 17 6.85 15.90 10.19
C ILE A 17 7.72 16.51 11.29
N CYS A 18 7.15 16.83 12.45
CA CYS A 18 7.93 17.31 13.61
C CYS A 18 8.86 16.22 14.13
N SER A 19 8.39 14.97 14.17
CA SER A 19 9.22 13.82 14.55
C SER A 19 10.34 13.58 13.55
N ALA A 20 10.08 13.73 12.24
CA ALA A 20 11.11 13.63 11.21
C ALA A 20 12.25 14.64 11.44
N ALA A 21 11.91 15.91 11.68
CA ALA A 21 12.86 16.95 11.96
C ALA A 21 13.69 16.64 13.22
N LEU A 22 13.03 16.17 14.29
CA LEU A 22 13.71 15.81 15.53
C LEU A 22 14.63 14.59 15.34
N LEU A 23 14.19 13.56 14.65
CA LEU A 23 14.95 12.34 14.36
C LEU A 23 16.17 12.59 13.46
N ALA A 24 16.14 13.62 12.63
CA ALA A 24 17.29 14.01 11.79
C ALA A 24 18.48 14.51 12.62
N ILE A 25 18.23 15.09 13.78
CA ILE A 25 19.28 15.72 14.62
C ILE A 25 19.68 14.88 15.85
N LEU A 26 18.76 14.04 16.37
CA LEU A 26 19.01 13.27 17.59
C LEU A 26 20.07 12.18 17.38
N PRO A 27 21.07 12.09 18.26
CA PRO A 27 22.05 11.00 18.24
C PRO A 27 21.52 9.76 18.96
N GLY A 28 22.10 8.61 18.65
CA GLY A 28 21.90 7.36 19.38
C GLY A 28 20.70 6.53 18.92
N TYR A 29 21.01 5.25 18.67
CA TYR A 29 20.07 4.27 18.10
C TYR A 29 18.82 4.05 18.97
N ARG A 30 19.02 3.73 20.26
CA ARG A 30 17.88 3.32 21.12
C ARG A 30 16.86 4.44 21.30
N MET A 31 17.31 5.68 21.37
CA MET A 31 16.44 6.83 21.55
C MET A 31 15.67 7.15 20.28
N THR A 32 16.35 7.15 19.12
CA THR A 32 15.70 7.42 17.83
C THR A 32 14.68 6.33 17.45
N ALA A 33 14.98 5.04 17.70
CA ALA A 33 14.05 3.95 17.49
C ALA A 33 12.79 4.07 18.38
N ARG A 34 12.97 4.39 19.69
CA ARG A 34 11.84 4.61 20.61
C ARG A 34 10.99 5.81 20.20
N LEU A 35 11.62 6.93 19.86
CA LEU A 35 10.90 8.11 19.39
C LEU A 35 10.10 7.82 18.12
N ASN A 36 10.68 7.09 17.17
CA ASN A 36 9.99 6.68 15.96
C ASN A 36 8.72 5.84 16.27
N VAL A 37 8.82 4.89 17.20
CA VAL A 37 7.66 4.07 17.61
C VAL A 37 6.60 4.91 18.34
N VAL A 38 7.02 5.78 19.27
CA VAL A 38 6.08 6.64 20.02
C VAL A 38 5.37 7.63 19.09
N ALA A 39 6.10 8.25 18.17
CA ALA A 39 5.52 9.16 17.18
C ALA A 39 4.51 8.43 16.27
N SER A 40 4.85 7.24 15.79
CA SER A 40 3.96 6.43 14.96
C SER A 40 2.71 5.98 15.73
N LEU A 41 2.86 5.61 17.02
CA LEU A 41 1.72 5.30 17.89
C LEU A 41 0.80 6.52 18.08
N ALA A 42 1.39 7.68 18.39
CA ALA A 42 0.63 8.92 18.59
C ALA A 42 -0.13 9.33 17.31
N THR A 43 0.49 9.16 16.15
CA THR A 43 -0.16 9.39 14.85
C THR A 43 -1.32 8.41 14.63
N PHE A 44 -1.15 7.13 14.97
CA PHE A 44 -2.21 6.12 14.85
C PHE A 44 -3.39 6.41 15.79
N LEU A 45 -3.11 6.75 17.05
CA LEU A 45 -4.18 7.13 18.01
C LEU A 45 -4.94 8.38 17.57
N SER A 46 -4.22 9.35 16.98
CA SER A 46 -4.85 10.52 16.37
C SER A 46 -5.71 10.14 15.16
N ALA A 47 -5.29 9.18 14.34
CA ALA A 47 -6.08 8.69 13.23
C ALA A 47 -7.35 7.94 13.68
N LEU A 48 -7.27 7.14 14.75
CA LEU A 48 -8.45 6.47 15.33
C LEU A 48 -9.49 7.45 15.83
N SER A 49 -9.09 8.61 16.35
CA SER A 49 -10.04 9.62 16.81
C SER A 49 -10.89 10.24 15.69
N LEU A 50 -10.46 10.12 14.40
CA LEU A 50 -11.26 10.55 13.24
C LEU A 50 -12.60 9.81 13.10
N PHE A 51 -12.76 8.63 13.71
CA PHE A 51 -14.02 7.91 13.72
C PHE A 51 -15.07 8.53 14.64
N VAL A 52 -14.66 9.28 15.67
CA VAL A 52 -15.54 9.75 16.74
C VAL A 52 -15.61 11.27 16.85
N VAL A 53 -14.64 11.99 16.29
CA VAL A 53 -14.61 13.45 16.30
C VAL A 53 -15.43 14.01 15.14
N GLU A 54 -16.11 15.14 15.35
CA GLU A 54 -16.81 15.85 14.29
C GLU A 54 -15.84 16.25 13.17
N ARG A 55 -16.23 15.98 11.94
CA ARG A 55 -15.42 16.23 10.77
C ARG A 55 -15.41 17.71 10.43
N PRO A 56 -14.24 18.29 10.10
CA PRO A 56 -14.20 19.65 9.60
C PRO A 56 -14.93 19.75 8.26
N ALA A 57 -15.55 20.90 8.01
CA ALA A 57 -16.11 21.19 6.69
C ALA A 57 -15.00 21.11 5.63
N PRO A 58 -15.30 20.62 4.40
CA PRO A 58 -14.35 20.59 3.31
C PRO A 58 -13.74 21.96 3.04
N GLY A 59 -12.41 22.05 3.16
CA GLY A 59 -11.65 23.26 2.83
C GLY A 59 -10.95 23.11 1.48
N PRO A 60 -10.30 24.17 0.99
CA PRO A 60 -9.61 24.15 -0.30
C PRO A 60 -8.42 23.17 -0.35
N TYR A 61 -7.87 22.82 0.81
CA TYR A 61 -6.71 21.92 0.92
C TYR A 61 -6.99 20.63 1.68
N VAL A 62 -8.00 20.60 2.55
CA VAL A 62 -8.25 19.48 3.47
C VAL A 62 -9.69 18.99 3.31
N LEU A 63 -9.81 17.67 3.16
CA LEU A 63 -11.04 16.91 3.14
C LEU A 63 -10.92 15.73 4.09
N ILE A 64 -11.95 15.52 4.91
CA ILE A 64 -12.12 14.31 5.72
C ILE A 64 -13.47 13.69 5.41
N ASP A 65 -13.46 12.51 4.81
CA ASP A 65 -14.64 11.73 4.46
C ASP A 65 -14.48 10.24 4.83
N ASP A 66 -15.53 9.45 4.59
CA ASP A 66 -15.51 8.04 4.93
C ASP A 66 -14.44 7.25 4.17
N LEU A 67 -14.14 7.65 2.94
CA LEU A 67 -13.15 6.97 2.12
C LEU A 67 -11.74 7.18 2.69
N ASN A 68 -11.34 8.44 2.93
CA ASN A 68 -9.96 8.69 3.36
C ASN A 68 -9.66 8.25 4.79
N ILE A 69 -10.66 8.22 5.70
CA ILE A 69 -10.46 7.70 7.06
C ILE A 69 -10.01 6.23 7.01
N VAL A 70 -10.59 5.39 6.14
CA VAL A 70 -10.17 3.99 6.00
C VAL A 70 -8.67 3.91 5.65
N PHE A 71 -8.25 4.72 4.67
CA PHE A 71 -6.85 4.75 4.23
C PHE A 71 -5.92 5.31 5.31
N ILE A 72 -6.30 6.40 5.99
CA ILE A 72 -5.48 7.04 7.04
C ILE A 72 -5.30 6.09 8.23
N VAL A 73 -6.36 5.43 8.69
CA VAL A 73 -6.29 4.51 9.83
C VAL A 73 -5.45 3.28 9.48
N LEU A 74 -5.65 2.70 8.30
CA LEU A 74 -4.83 1.58 7.83
C LEU A 74 -3.36 1.97 7.69
N ASN A 75 -3.08 3.15 7.08
CA ASN A 75 -1.75 3.68 6.89
C ASN A 75 -1.00 3.87 8.22
N THR A 76 -1.66 4.51 9.17
CA THR A 76 -1.05 4.81 10.46
C THR A 76 -0.90 3.57 11.34
N PHE A 77 -1.83 2.61 11.28
CA PHE A 77 -1.71 1.33 11.98
C PHE A 77 -0.52 0.51 11.47
N VAL A 78 -0.45 0.27 10.16
CA VAL A 78 0.67 -0.48 9.55
C VAL A 78 1.98 0.29 9.73
N GLY A 79 1.96 1.62 9.63
CA GLY A 79 3.11 2.46 9.92
C GLY A 79 3.61 2.30 11.37
N PHE A 80 2.71 2.24 12.34
CA PHE A 80 3.05 2.00 13.74
C PHE A 80 3.64 0.59 13.94
N THR A 81 2.99 -0.44 13.46
CA THR A 81 3.49 -1.82 13.60
C THR A 81 4.81 -2.05 12.87
N THR A 82 5.00 -1.41 11.70
CA THR A 82 6.27 -1.43 10.99
C THR A 82 7.37 -0.69 11.77
N SER A 83 7.06 0.38 12.49
CA SER A 83 8.05 1.07 13.33
C SER A 83 8.58 0.19 14.46
N ILE A 84 7.72 -0.65 15.06
CA ILE A 84 8.12 -1.65 16.06
C ILE A 84 9.04 -2.71 15.43
N PHE A 85 8.64 -3.27 14.29
CA PHE A 85 9.47 -4.23 13.55
C PHE A 85 10.80 -3.62 13.14
N SER A 86 10.78 -2.38 12.66
CA SER A 86 11.95 -1.62 12.23
C SER A 86 12.97 -1.43 13.35
N ALA A 87 12.50 -1.24 14.59
CA ALA A 87 13.39 -1.06 15.75
C ALA A 87 14.31 -2.27 15.97
N SER A 88 13.82 -3.50 15.85
CA SER A 88 14.65 -4.70 15.98
C SER A 88 15.44 -5.00 14.70
N TYR A 89 14.82 -4.83 13.54
CA TYR A 89 15.43 -5.11 12.25
C TYR A 89 16.67 -4.21 11.99
N ILE A 90 16.53 -2.90 12.18
CA ILE A 90 17.58 -1.93 11.94
C ILE A 90 18.71 -2.03 13.00
N ALA A 91 18.37 -2.45 14.24
CA ALA A 91 19.40 -2.77 15.24
C ALA A 91 20.39 -3.82 14.73
N HIS A 92 19.85 -4.91 14.23
CA HIS A 92 20.64 -6.00 13.66
C HIS A 92 21.49 -5.53 12.46
N GLU A 93 20.94 -4.68 11.58
CA GLU A 93 21.68 -4.14 10.43
C GLU A 93 22.85 -3.22 10.87
N LEU A 94 22.66 -2.48 11.96
CA LEU A 94 23.70 -1.65 12.57
C LEU A 94 24.80 -2.51 13.22
N GLU A 95 24.43 -3.54 14.00
CA GLU A 95 25.35 -4.49 14.63
C GLU A 95 26.14 -5.29 13.60
N ALA A 96 25.50 -5.67 12.50
CA ALA A 96 26.14 -6.33 11.37
C ALA A 96 27.02 -5.40 10.52
N GLY A 97 27.12 -4.11 10.87
CA GLY A 97 27.94 -3.12 10.14
C GLY A 97 27.41 -2.73 8.76
N ARG A 98 26.17 -3.07 8.44
CA ARG A 98 25.54 -2.73 7.14
C ARG A 98 25.02 -1.30 7.10
N LEU A 99 24.77 -0.70 8.26
CA LEU A 99 24.35 0.69 8.40
C LEU A 99 25.27 1.43 9.37
N THR A 100 25.45 2.74 9.16
CA THR A 100 26.17 3.62 10.06
C THR A 100 25.21 4.46 10.90
N PRO A 101 25.64 5.05 12.03
CA PRO A 101 24.79 5.95 12.83
C PRO A 101 24.21 7.14 12.06
N VAL A 102 24.92 7.62 11.02
CA VAL A 102 24.43 8.71 10.16
C VAL A 102 23.27 8.21 9.30
N TYR A 103 23.40 7.04 8.68
CA TYR A 103 22.32 6.46 7.89
C TYR A 103 21.13 6.02 8.73
N LEU A 104 21.36 5.69 9.98
CA LEU A 104 20.29 5.42 10.92
C LEU A 104 19.38 6.63 11.17
N ARG A 105 19.97 7.81 11.44
CA ARG A 105 19.21 9.06 11.61
C ARG A 105 18.46 9.40 10.33
N PHE A 106 19.12 9.27 9.20
CA PHE A 106 18.51 9.46 7.89
C PHE A 106 17.32 8.50 7.67
N TYR A 107 17.45 7.22 8.03
CA TYR A 107 16.38 6.24 7.88
C TYR A 107 15.12 6.64 8.67
N HIS A 108 15.24 6.95 9.94
CA HIS A 108 14.09 7.31 10.76
C HIS A 108 13.45 8.65 10.36
N ALA A 109 14.27 9.64 9.99
CA ALA A 109 13.76 10.92 9.47
C ALA A 109 12.97 10.71 8.16
N MET A 110 13.51 9.92 7.21
CA MET A 110 12.84 9.62 5.95
C MET A 110 11.57 8.78 6.17
N TYR A 111 11.58 7.85 7.14
CA TYR A 111 10.41 7.07 7.51
C TYR A 111 9.24 7.97 7.95
N GLN A 112 9.48 8.90 8.86
CA GLN A 112 8.43 9.83 9.32
C GLN A 112 8.03 10.84 8.25
N THR A 113 8.96 11.30 7.40
CA THR A 113 8.64 12.15 6.23
C THR A 113 7.77 11.41 5.23
N MET A 114 8.03 10.13 4.99
CA MET A 114 7.19 9.27 4.17
C MET A 114 5.77 9.16 4.75
N MET A 115 5.64 8.91 6.06
CA MET A 115 4.34 8.84 6.74
C MET A 115 3.57 10.16 6.63
N PHE A 116 4.26 11.30 6.77
CA PHE A 116 3.68 12.62 6.52
C PHE A 116 3.17 12.75 5.08
N GLY A 117 3.99 12.40 4.08
CA GLY A 117 3.61 12.48 2.67
C GLY A 117 2.38 11.63 2.35
N MET A 118 2.32 10.39 2.84
CA MET A 118 1.16 9.52 2.65
C MET A 118 -0.11 10.08 3.31
N ASN A 119 -0.01 10.53 4.56
CA ASN A 119 -1.16 11.13 5.26
C ASN A 119 -1.63 12.42 4.57
N LEU A 120 -0.70 13.26 4.10
CA LEU A 120 -1.01 14.48 3.35
C LEU A 120 -1.76 14.16 2.05
N ALA A 121 -1.36 13.12 1.33
CA ALA A 121 -2.05 12.68 0.12
C ALA A 121 -3.50 12.27 0.42
N PHE A 122 -3.73 11.55 1.53
CA PHE A 122 -5.08 11.11 1.92
C PHE A 122 -6.00 12.25 2.35
N VAL A 123 -5.49 13.24 3.07
CA VAL A 123 -6.33 14.37 3.55
C VAL A 123 -6.47 15.48 2.52
N SER A 124 -5.76 15.41 1.39
CA SER A 124 -5.75 16.50 0.41
C SER A 124 -7.07 16.61 -0.35
N ASN A 125 -7.68 17.80 -0.31
CA ASN A 125 -8.80 18.19 -1.18
C ASN A 125 -8.34 18.91 -2.45
N ASN A 126 -7.05 19.11 -2.62
CA ASN A 126 -6.45 19.75 -3.78
C ASN A 126 -5.68 18.70 -4.60
N ILE A 127 -6.04 18.53 -5.88
CA ILE A 127 -5.45 17.50 -6.75
C ILE A 127 -3.96 17.72 -7.02
N GLY A 128 -3.48 18.96 -7.04
CA GLY A 128 -2.07 19.28 -7.16
C GLY A 128 -1.30 18.99 -5.88
N LEU A 129 -1.87 19.32 -4.71
CA LEU A 129 -1.27 18.99 -3.41
C LEU A 129 -1.22 17.46 -3.20
N MET A 130 -2.26 16.74 -3.61
CA MET A 130 -2.27 15.27 -3.58
C MET A 130 -1.14 14.71 -4.43
N TRP A 131 -0.92 15.24 -5.63
CA TRP A 131 0.19 14.86 -6.50
C TRP A 131 1.56 15.09 -5.83
N VAL A 132 1.79 16.28 -5.25
CA VAL A 132 3.04 16.59 -4.52
C VAL A 132 3.25 15.63 -3.35
N ALA A 133 2.19 15.33 -2.60
CA ALA A 133 2.26 14.45 -1.43
C ALA A 133 2.61 12.99 -1.82
N VAL A 134 2.03 12.48 -2.90
CA VAL A 134 2.37 11.14 -3.44
C VAL A 134 3.83 11.10 -3.89
N GLU A 135 4.33 12.15 -4.53
CA GLU A 135 5.74 12.18 -4.96
C GLU A 135 6.69 12.31 -3.77
N LEU A 136 6.36 13.11 -2.76
CA LEU A 136 7.15 13.18 -1.52
C LEU A 136 7.30 11.81 -0.85
N ALA A 137 6.20 11.05 -0.73
CA ALA A 137 6.24 9.70 -0.21
C ALA A 137 7.12 8.77 -1.08
N THR A 138 7.09 8.94 -2.40
CA THR A 138 7.93 8.16 -3.32
C THR A 138 9.41 8.49 -3.17
N LEU A 139 9.77 9.77 -3.20
CA LEU A 139 11.17 10.20 -3.10
C LEU A 139 11.82 9.73 -1.80
N THR A 140 11.10 9.80 -0.69
CA THR A 140 11.59 9.30 0.60
C THR A 140 11.83 7.79 0.58
N THR A 141 10.94 7.02 -0.05
CA THR A 141 11.11 5.56 -0.19
C THR A 141 12.22 5.18 -1.16
N VAL A 142 12.42 5.90 -2.26
CA VAL A 142 13.58 5.72 -3.15
C VAL A 142 14.89 5.84 -2.39
N LEU A 143 15.01 6.90 -1.57
CA LEU A 143 16.21 7.12 -0.75
C LEU A 143 16.42 6.01 0.27
N MET A 144 15.36 5.48 0.86
CA MET A 144 15.44 4.36 1.81
C MET A 144 15.75 3.03 1.13
N VAL A 145 15.29 2.78 -0.11
CA VAL A 145 15.67 1.58 -0.90
C VAL A 145 17.17 1.55 -1.16
N GLY A 146 17.76 2.70 -1.47
CA GLY A 146 19.20 2.82 -1.75
C GLY A 146 20.10 2.93 -0.51
N ILE A 147 19.58 2.78 0.71
CA ILE A 147 20.31 3.12 1.95
C ILE A 147 21.55 2.27 2.20
N TYR A 148 21.56 1.02 1.77
CA TYR A 148 22.72 0.12 1.91
C TYR A 148 23.90 0.49 1.00
N ARG A 149 23.69 1.32 -0.01
CA ARG A 149 24.70 1.78 -0.98
C ARG A 149 25.50 0.69 -1.69
N THR A 150 24.99 -0.53 -1.71
CA THR A 150 25.51 -1.56 -2.60
C THR A 150 25.18 -1.23 -4.05
N HIS A 151 25.96 -1.75 -5.00
CA HIS A 151 25.66 -1.56 -6.43
C HIS A 151 24.22 -1.97 -6.78
N ALA A 152 23.76 -3.13 -6.27
CA ALA A 152 22.42 -3.63 -6.51
C ALA A 152 21.34 -2.73 -5.88
N ALA A 153 21.55 -2.22 -4.64
CA ALA A 153 20.60 -1.32 -3.98
C ALA A 153 20.52 0.04 -4.70
N LEU A 154 21.64 0.57 -5.18
CA LEU A 154 21.64 1.82 -5.94
C LEU A 154 20.98 1.63 -7.32
N GLU A 155 21.22 0.52 -8.00
CA GLU A 155 20.55 0.18 -9.26
C GLU A 155 19.04 0.07 -9.06
N ALA A 156 18.58 -0.62 -8.01
CA ALA A 156 17.17 -0.74 -7.67
C ALA A 156 16.53 0.63 -7.35
N ALA A 157 17.23 1.47 -6.59
CA ALA A 157 16.78 2.82 -6.26
C ALA A 157 16.67 3.70 -7.53
N TRP A 158 17.65 3.63 -8.46
CA TRP A 158 17.60 4.35 -9.72
C TRP A 158 16.47 3.85 -10.63
N LYS A 159 16.25 2.54 -10.75
CA LYS A 159 15.12 1.98 -11.51
C LYS A 159 13.79 2.49 -10.92
N TYR A 160 13.67 2.46 -9.60
CA TYR A 160 12.48 2.95 -8.91
C TYR A 160 12.28 4.46 -9.13
N PHE A 161 13.34 5.25 -9.01
CA PHE A 161 13.29 6.69 -9.25
C PHE A 161 12.87 6.99 -10.69
N ILE A 162 13.55 6.44 -11.69
CA ILE A 162 13.29 6.75 -13.11
C ILE A 162 11.87 6.34 -13.51
N LEU A 163 11.47 5.09 -13.25
CA LEU A 163 10.13 4.61 -13.61
C LEU A 163 9.05 5.31 -12.80
N GLY A 164 9.31 5.55 -11.52
CA GLY A 164 8.43 6.32 -10.66
C GLY A 164 8.24 7.76 -11.12
N SER A 165 9.32 8.44 -11.52
CA SER A 165 9.27 9.83 -12.00
C SER A 165 8.58 9.96 -13.35
N VAL A 166 8.77 9.01 -14.27
CA VAL A 166 7.99 8.97 -15.52
C VAL A 166 6.50 8.80 -15.22
N GLY A 167 6.14 7.86 -14.32
CA GLY A 167 4.75 7.67 -13.91
C GLY A 167 4.13 8.93 -13.32
N ILE A 168 4.81 9.56 -12.36
CA ILE A 168 4.28 10.75 -11.70
C ILE A 168 4.24 11.98 -12.63
N ALA A 169 5.14 12.07 -13.61
CA ALA A 169 5.06 13.08 -14.66
C ALA A 169 3.81 12.90 -15.54
N LEU A 170 3.45 11.66 -15.90
CA LEU A 170 2.19 11.38 -16.59
C LEU A 170 0.98 11.77 -15.73
N ALA A 171 1.01 11.47 -14.43
CA ALA A 171 -0.04 11.86 -13.49
C ALA A 171 -0.14 13.39 -13.36
N LEU A 172 0.99 14.13 -13.35
CA LEU A 172 0.98 15.59 -13.38
C LEU A 172 0.33 16.12 -14.64
N PHE A 173 0.71 15.58 -15.78
CA PHE A 173 0.12 15.98 -17.06
C PHE A 173 -1.41 15.76 -17.06
N GLY A 174 -1.86 14.59 -16.58
CA GLY A 174 -3.29 14.30 -16.38
C GLY A 174 -3.96 15.30 -15.42
N THR A 175 -3.31 15.67 -14.33
CA THR A 175 -3.80 16.67 -13.37
C THR A 175 -3.96 18.05 -14.01
N ILE A 176 -2.99 18.45 -14.85
CA ILE A 176 -3.06 19.70 -15.63
C ILE A 176 -4.23 19.66 -16.62
N LEU A 177 -4.45 18.54 -17.30
CA LEU A 177 -5.59 18.39 -18.22
C LEU A 177 -6.94 18.46 -17.49
N VAL A 178 -7.06 17.93 -16.27
CA VAL A 178 -8.27 18.13 -15.44
C VAL A 178 -8.49 19.60 -15.14
N TYR A 179 -7.44 20.32 -14.74
CA TYR A 179 -7.52 21.77 -14.52
C TYR A 179 -7.94 22.51 -15.79
N MET A 180 -7.38 22.14 -16.94
CA MET A 180 -7.75 22.75 -18.23
C MET A 180 -9.21 22.48 -18.60
N ALA A 181 -9.75 21.29 -18.28
CA ALA A 181 -11.15 20.97 -18.50
C ALA A 181 -12.08 21.75 -17.55
N ALA A 182 -11.63 22.04 -16.34
CA ALA A 182 -12.40 22.79 -15.34
C ALA A 182 -12.40 24.32 -15.60
N ARG A 183 -11.31 24.87 -16.12
CA ARG A 183 -11.09 26.32 -16.30
C ARG A 183 -12.22 27.07 -17.01
N PRO A 184 -12.82 26.59 -18.12
CA PRO A 184 -13.92 27.29 -18.78
C PRO A 184 -15.18 27.45 -17.93
N VAL A 185 -15.38 26.54 -16.94
CA VAL A 185 -16.56 26.51 -16.07
C VAL A 185 -16.30 27.23 -14.75
N MET A 186 -15.12 27.03 -14.17
CA MET A 186 -14.77 27.50 -12.82
C MET A 186 -13.93 28.78 -12.81
N GLY A 187 -13.44 29.21 -13.97
CA GLY A 187 -12.53 30.35 -14.10
C GLY A 187 -11.08 30.00 -13.73
N GLU A 188 -10.24 31.04 -13.67
CA GLU A 188 -8.85 30.92 -13.26
C GLU A 188 -8.74 30.99 -11.74
N GLY A 189 -7.90 30.11 -11.13
CA GLY A 189 -7.62 30.18 -9.70
C GLY A 189 -7.53 28.83 -9.03
N GLN A 190 -7.57 28.86 -7.70
CA GLN A 190 -7.39 27.64 -6.86
C GLN A 190 -8.58 26.68 -6.92
N ASP A 191 -9.79 27.19 -7.16
CA ASP A 191 -11.02 26.40 -7.14
C ASP A 191 -11.00 25.29 -8.20
N GLY A 192 -10.39 25.53 -9.36
CA GLY A 192 -10.15 24.53 -10.40
C GLY A 192 -9.20 23.39 -10.01
N MET A 193 -8.65 23.40 -8.80
CA MET A 193 -7.82 22.32 -8.24
C MET A 193 -8.47 21.66 -7.01
N VAL A 194 -9.59 22.18 -6.50
CA VAL A 194 -10.29 21.65 -5.33
C VAL A 194 -11.16 20.46 -5.73
N TRP A 195 -10.81 19.27 -5.29
CA TRP A 195 -11.45 18.02 -5.73
C TRP A 195 -12.97 17.99 -5.51
N THR A 196 -13.45 18.49 -4.37
CA THR A 196 -14.90 18.54 -4.09
C THR A 196 -15.65 19.43 -5.06
N LEU A 197 -15.08 20.60 -5.40
CA LEU A 197 -15.67 21.51 -6.38
C LEU A 197 -15.56 20.95 -7.81
N LEU A 198 -14.45 20.27 -8.13
CA LEU A 198 -14.30 19.60 -9.41
C LEU A 198 -15.38 18.54 -9.63
N VAL A 199 -15.68 17.72 -8.61
CA VAL A 199 -16.72 16.69 -8.70
C VAL A 199 -18.11 17.33 -8.84
N GLU A 200 -18.39 18.41 -8.09
CA GLU A 200 -19.67 19.14 -8.13
C GLU A 200 -19.96 19.70 -9.55
N HIS A 201 -18.95 20.21 -10.23
CA HIS A 201 -19.09 20.85 -11.55
C HIS A 201 -18.71 19.93 -12.72
N ALA A 202 -18.29 18.69 -12.46
CA ALA A 202 -17.74 17.76 -13.45
C ALA A 202 -18.62 17.56 -14.68
N ALA A 203 -19.95 17.54 -14.50
CA ALA A 203 -20.91 17.34 -15.58
C ALA A 203 -20.80 18.39 -16.70
N ASN A 204 -20.27 19.57 -16.39
CA ASN A 204 -20.12 20.69 -17.33
C ASN A 204 -18.72 20.77 -17.98
N PHE A 205 -17.78 19.88 -17.59
CA PHE A 205 -16.42 19.90 -18.13
C PHE A 205 -16.36 19.24 -19.51
N ASP A 206 -15.33 19.61 -20.29
CA ASP A 206 -15.04 18.97 -21.56
C ASP A 206 -14.71 17.49 -21.35
N ALA A 207 -15.60 16.61 -21.82
CA ALA A 207 -15.45 15.17 -21.68
C ALA A 207 -14.24 14.61 -22.43
N ALA A 208 -13.86 15.20 -23.57
CA ALA A 208 -12.70 14.75 -24.35
C ALA A 208 -11.39 15.00 -23.56
N LEU A 209 -11.26 16.18 -22.95
CA LEU A 209 -10.12 16.48 -22.08
C LEU A 209 -10.09 15.58 -20.84
N LEU A 210 -11.26 15.35 -20.19
CA LEU A 210 -11.33 14.45 -19.03
C LEU A 210 -10.95 13.01 -19.41
N ASN A 211 -11.35 12.52 -20.57
CA ASN A 211 -11.01 11.18 -21.05
C ASN A 211 -9.49 11.03 -21.23
N VAL A 212 -8.85 11.99 -21.88
CA VAL A 212 -7.41 12.00 -22.08
C VAL A 212 -6.70 12.14 -20.71
N ALA A 213 -7.18 13.04 -19.85
CA ALA A 213 -6.66 13.22 -18.50
C ALA A 213 -6.67 11.91 -17.71
N PHE A 214 -7.79 11.18 -17.75
CA PHE A 214 -7.91 9.92 -17.02
C PHE A 214 -6.93 8.85 -17.50
N VAL A 215 -6.69 8.74 -18.79
CA VAL A 215 -5.68 7.81 -19.32
C VAL A 215 -4.30 8.12 -18.75
N PHE A 216 -3.88 9.39 -18.74
CA PHE A 216 -2.59 9.80 -18.17
C PHE A 216 -2.52 9.60 -16.66
N LEU A 217 -3.59 9.93 -15.94
CA LEU A 217 -3.70 9.70 -14.49
C LEU A 217 -3.65 8.20 -14.16
N PHE A 218 -4.36 7.39 -14.92
CA PHE A 218 -4.40 5.94 -14.72
C PHE A 218 -3.04 5.30 -15.01
N LEU A 219 -2.36 5.66 -16.09
CA LEU A 219 -1.00 5.18 -16.37
C LEU A 219 -0.01 5.69 -15.32
N GLY A 220 -0.11 6.95 -14.93
CA GLY A 220 0.79 7.57 -13.96
C GLY A 220 0.66 6.96 -12.57
N TYR A 221 -0.52 7.00 -11.98
CA TYR A 221 -0.77 6.37 -10.68
C TYR A 221 -0.74 4.85 -10.75
N GLY A 222 -1.13 4.23 -11.86
CA GLY A 222 -1.01 2.80 -12.11
C GLY A 222 0.43 2.30 -12.07
N THR A 223 1.39 3.10 -12.52
CA THR A 223 2.83 2.83 -12.33
C THR A 223 3.19 2.75 -10.85
N LYS A 224 2.66 3.66 -10.03
CA LYS A 224 2.87 3.68 -8.57
C LYS A 224 2.11 2.55 -7.85
N VAL A 225 0.91 2.20 -8.31
CA VAL A 225 0.16 1.01 -7.85
C VAL A 225 0.90 -0.29 -8.18
N GLY A 226 1.80 -0.27 -9.15
CA GLY A 226 2.56 -1.44 -9.58
C GLY A 226 1.82 -2.32 -10.57
N LEU A 227 0.92 -1.77 -11.39
CA LEU A 227 0.17 -2.53 -12.39
C LEU A 227 1.07 -2.94 -13.56
N ALA A 228 0.91 -4.16 -14.06
CA ALA A 228 1.59 -4.61 -15.26
C ALA A 228 1.02 -3.91 -16.51
N PRO A 229 1.90 -3.46 -17.44
CA PRO A 229 3.33 -3.69 -17.54
C PRO A 229 4.23 -2.66 -16.81
N LEU A 230 3.67 -1.71 -16.08
CA LEU A 230 4.37 -0.56 -15.47
C LEU A 230 5.07 -0.88 -14.14
N HIS A 231 5.05 -2.14 -13.71
CA HIS A 231 5.46 -2.66 -12.40
C HIS A 231 6.97 -2.90 -12.23
N ALA A 232 7.81 -2.71 -13.27
CA ALA A 232 9.17 -3.26 -13.32
C ALA A 232 10.10 -2.78 -12.19
N TRP A 233 9.81 -1.64 -11.56
CA TRP A 233 10.55 -1.10 -10.42
C TRP A 233 10.32 -1.87 -9.12
N LEU A 234 9.12 -2.44 -8.93
CA LEU A 234 8.64 -2.95 -7.64
C LEU A 234 9.44 -4.17 -7.14
N PRO A 235 9.71 -5.22 -7.94
CA PRO A 235 10.44 -6.38 -7.46
C PRO A 235 11.87 -6.07 -7.02
N ASP A 236 12.55 -5.16 -7.71
CA ASP A 236 13.92 -4.77 -7.38
C ASP A 236 13.96 -3.88 -6.13
N ALA A 237 13.05 -2.91 -6.00
CA ALA A 237 12.92 -2.09 -4.81
C ALA A 237 12.67 -2.93 -3.54
N HIS A 238 11.84 -3.97 -3.64
CA HIS A 238 11.60 -4.89 -2.52
C HIS A 238 12.82 -5.75 -2.20
N ALA A 239 13.49 -6.29 -3.22
CA ALA A 239 14.62 -7.20 -3.01
C ALA A 239 15.80 -6.52 -2.33
N GLU A 240 16.13 -5.31 -2.75
CA GLU A 240 17.36 -4.62 -2.36
C GLU A 240 17.19 -3.66 -1.19
N GLY A 241 15.97 -3.13 -0.94
CA GLY A 241 15.71 -2.24 0.19
C GLY A 241 15.63 -2.96 1.53
N PRO A 242 15.73 -2.23 2.66
CA PRO A 242 15.45 -2.78 3.99
C PRO A 242 14.05 -3.37 4.06
N THR A 243 13.89 -4.51 4.72
CA THR A 243 12.59 -5.21 4.71
C THR A 243 11.46 -4.44 5.40
N PRO A 244 11.69 -3.60 6.43
CA PRO A 244 10.62 -2.72 6.92
C PRO A 244 10.07 -1.80 5.82
N ILE A 245 10.92 -1.33 4.92
CA ILE A 245 10.48 -0.51 3.77
C ILE A 245 9.72 -1.37 2.75
N SER A 246 10.09 -2.63 2.57
CA SER A 246 9.29 -3.56 1.75
C SER A 246 7.88 -3.76 2.33
N ALA A 247 7.73 -3.87 3.64
CA ALA A 247 6.42 -3.97 4.28
C ALA A 247 5.55 -2.73 4.01
N VAL A 248 6.13 -1.52 4.13
CA VAL A 248 5.45 -0.25 3.84
C VAL A 248 5.17 -0.07 2.35
N LEU A 249 6.12 -0.39 1.47
CA LEU A 249 5.92 -0.32 0.02
C LEU A 249 4.71 -1.16 -0.40
N SER A 250 4.66 -2.43 0.01
CA SER A 250 3.60 -3.35 -0.35
C SER A 250 2.27 -3.04 0.35
N GLY A 251 2.32 -2.76 1.65
CA GLY A 251 1.11 -2.59 2.47
C GLY A 251 0.49 -1.20 2.40
N LEU A 252 1.25 -0.16 2.09
CA LEU A 252 0.80 1.23 2.23
C LEU A 252 1.00 2.07 0.98
N LEU A 253 2.22 2.14 0.43
CA LEU A 253 2.52 3.09 -0.65
C LEU A 253 1.72 2.82 -1.92
N LEU A 254 1.47 1.55 -2.25
CA LEU A 254 0.61 1.18 -3.38
C LEU A 254 -0.81 1.70 -3.19
N ASN A 255 -1.30 1.71 -1.94
CA ASN A 255 -2.63 2.22 -1.60
C ASN A 255 -2.74 3.75 -1.71
N VAL A 256 -1.65 4.50 -1.50
CA VAL A 256 -1.66 5.96 -1.70
C VAL A 256 -1.94 6.30 -3.15
N ALA A 257 -1.29 5.62 -4.08
CA ALA A 257 -1.52 5.78 -5.50
C ALA A 257 -2.90 5.26 -5.93
N LEU A 258 -3.36 4.15 -5.34
CA LEU A 258 -4.71 3.62 -5.54
C LEU A 258 -5.77 4.64 -5.08
N TYR A 259 -5.59 5.26 -3.92
CA TYR A 259 -6.48 6.30 -3.42
C TYR A 259 -6.60 7.48 -4.39
N ALA A 260 -5.48 7.99 -4.89
CA ALA A 260 -5.49 9.03 -5.90
C ALA A 260 -6.28 8.60 -7.15
N LEU A 261 -6.05 7.37 -7.62
CA LEU A 261 -6.77 6.80 -8.75
C LEU A 261 -8.29 6.73 -8.50
N LEU A 262 -8.71 6.33 -7.29
CA LEU A 262 -10.12 6.27 -6.92
C LEU A 262 -10.76 7.67 -6.87
N ARG A 263 -10.04 8.69 -6.39
CA ARG A 263 -10.51 10.08 -6.43
C ARG A 263 -10.75 10.58 -7.86
N PHE A 264 -9.88 10.23 -8.80
CA PHE A 264 -10.07 10.58 -10.20
C PHE A 264 -11.13 9.70 -10.90
N LYS A 265 -11.29 8.43 -10.47
CA LYS A 265 -12.41 7.59 -10.92
C LYS A 265 -13.75 8.24 -10.57
N ILE A 266 -13.92 8.73 -9.35
CA ILE A 266 -15.15 9.43 -8.89
C ILE A 266 -15.37 10.69 -9.73
N LEU A 267 -14.33 11.49 -9.94
CA LEU A 267 -14.42 12.71 -10.74
C LEU A 267 -14.86 12.42 -12.19
N LEU A 268 -14.27 11.41 -12.82
CA LEU A 268 -14.62 11.04 -14.19
C LEU A 268 -16.06 10.51 -14.27
N ALA A 269 -16.47 9.70 -13.30
CA ALA A 269 -17.84 9.14 -13.25
C ALA A 269 -18.93 10.22 -13.03
N ALA A 270 -18.56 11.38 -12.48
CA ALA A 270 -19.45 12.53 -12.32
C ALA A 270 -19.75 13.28 -13.63
N ASN A 271 -19.00 13.00 -14.73
CA ASN A 271 -19.31 13.55 -16.05
C ASN A 271 -19.97 12.47 -16.92
N PRO A 272 -21.28 12.61 -17.26
CA PRO A 272 -22.02 11.57 -17.99
C PRO A 272 -21.59 11.39 -19.46
N ALA A 273 -20.85 12.36 -20.02
CA ALA A 273 -20.34 12.30 -21.39
C ALA A 273 -18.92 11.69 -21.47
N SER A 274 -18.26 11.48 -20.33
CA SER A 274 -16.93 10.89 -20.29
C SER A 274 -16.96 9.36 -20.46
N ILE A 275 -15.80 8.77 -20.82
CA ILE A 275 -15.64 7.32 -20.85
C ILE A 275 -15.80 6.72 -19.43
N ALA A 276 -16.41 5.54 -19.35
CA ALA A 276 -16.44 4.80 -18.11
C ALA A 276 -15.01 4.36 -17.72
N PRO A 277 -14.52 4.63 -16.49
CA PRO A 277 -13.19 4.23 -16.05
C PRO A 277 -13.04 2.70 -15.88
N GLY A 278 -14.15 2.00 -15.68
CA GLY A 278 -14.19 0.58 -15.36
C GLY A 278 -13.45 -0.32 -16.33
N PRO A 279 -13.72 -0.29 -17.65
CA PRO A 279 -13.07 -1.19 -18.61
C PRO A 279 -11.54 -1.13 -18.60
N LEU A 280 -10.96 0.06 -18.48
CA LEU A 280 -9.51 0.22 -18.39
C LEU A 280 -8.95 -0.39 -17.10
N MET A 281 -9.62 -0.15 -15.96
CA MET A 281 -9.24 -0.71 -14.67
C MET A 281 -9.37 -2.24 -14.64
N VAL A 282 -10.46 -2.79 -15.17
CA VAL A 282 -10.69 -4.24 -15.29
C VAL A 282 -9.60 -4.89 -16.15
N THR A 283 -9.29 -4.33 -17.30
CA THR A 283 -8.29 -4.88 -18.22
C THR A 283 -6.89 -4.89 -17.57
N MET A 284 -6.44 -3.76 -17.05
CA MET A 284 -5.11 -3.67 -16.42
C MET A 284 -5.01 -4.48 -15.14
N GLY A 285 -6.09 -4.54 -14.35
CA GLY A 285 -6.17 -5.38 -13.16
C GLY A 285 -6.01 -6.86 -13.50
N LEU A 286 -6.75 -7.35 -14.50
CA LEU A 286 -6.69 -8.74 -14.93
C LEU A 286 -5.35 -9.11 -15.58
N VAL A 287 -4.79 -8.22 -16.40
CA VAL A 287 -3.45 -8.39 -16.96
C VAL A 287 -2.40 -8.49 -15.84
N SER A 288 -2.50 -7.64 -14.81
CA SER A 288 -1.58 -7.66 -13.67
C SER A 288 -1.67 -8.97 -12.87
N LEU A 289 -2.89 -9.44 -12.59
CA LEU A 289 -3.14 -10.71 -11.90
C LEU A 289 -2.51 -11.89 -12.65
N ILE A 290 -2.86 -12.06 -13.92
CA ILE A 290 -2.42 -13.22 -14.73
C ILE A 290 -0.90 -13.16 -14.95
N PHE A 291 -0.37 -11.99 -15.32
CA PHE A 291 1.07 -11.82 -15.53
C PHE A 291 1.86 -12.12 -14.27
N ALA A 292 1.47 -11.54 -13.13
CA ALA A 292 2.15 -11.76 -11.86
C ALA A 292 2.05 -13.23 -11.43
N GLY A 293 0.90 -13.88 -11.61
CA GLY A 293 0.72 -15.31 -11.38
C GLY A 293 1.75 -16.18 -12.09
N PHE A 294 2.00 -15.95 -13.38
CA PHE A 294 3.06 -16.65 -14.12
C PHE A 294 4.46 -16.33 -13.59
N MET A 295 4.70 -15.08 -13.21
CA MET A 295 6.02 -14.66 -12.74
C MET A 295 6.37 -15.25 -11.38
N LEU A 296 5.40 -15.59 -10.53
CA LEU A 296 5.61 -16.24 -9.23
C LEU A 296 6.35 -17.59 -9.36
N TYR A 297 6.04 -18.39 -10.37
CA TYR A 297 6.71 -19.68 -10.61
C TYR A 297 8.21 -19.56 -10.90
N ARG A 298 8.64 -18.43 -11.45
CA ARG A 298 10.04 -18.23 -11.88
C ARG A 298 10.93 -17.61 -10.79
N ARG A 299 10.35 -17.13 -9.68
CA ARG A 299 11.12 -16.40 -8.65
C ARG A 299 11.95 -17.35 -7.79
N ARG A 300 13.21 -16.97 -7.57
CA ARG A 300 14.20 -17.69 -6.73
C ARG A 300 14.55 -16.91 -5.46
N ASP A 301 14.20 -15.63 -5.41
CA ASP A 301 14.36 -14.72 -4.28
C ASP A 301 13.02 -14.53 -3.57
N ILE A 302 13.03 -14.66 -2.24
CA ILE A 302 11.80 -14.65 -1.43
C ILE A 302 11.14 -13.27 -1.39
N LYS A 303 11.93 -12.18 -1.37
CA LYS A 303 11.38 -10.81 -1.38
C LYS A 303 10.78 -10.48 -2.75
N ARG A 304 11.45 -10.87 -3.83
CA ARG A 304 10.90 -10.73 -5.20
C ARG A 304 9.65 -11.58 -5.41
N LEU A 305 9.59 -12.78 -4.81
CA LEU A 305 8.38 -13.60 -4.84
C LEU A 305 7.18 -12.83 -4.29
N PHE A 306 7.32 -12.28 -3.08
CA PHE A 306 6.22 -11.54 -2.46
C PHE A 306 5.98 -10.16 -3.07
N ALA A 307 6.95 -9.57 -3.76
CA ALA A 307 6.73 -8.39 -4.58
C ALA A 307 5.80 -8.69 -5.77
N TYR A 308 6.01 -9.80 -6.49
CA TYR A 308 5.08 -10.22 -7.55
C TYR A 308 3.69 -10.58 -7.03
N SER A 309 3.61 -11.19 -5.84
CA SER A 309 2.32 -11.38 -5.21
C SER A 309 1.64 -10.06 -4.81
N SER A 310 2.38 -8.96 -4.58
CA SER A 310 1.76 -7.64 -4.40
C SER A 310 1.19 -7.09 -5.71
N ILE A 311 1.89 -7.27 -6.83
CA ILE A 311 1.40 -6.88 -8.17
C ILE A 311 0.10 -7.64 -8.51
N GLU A 312 0.06 -8.92 -8.20
CA GLU A 312 -1.10 -9.78 -8.36
C GLU A 312 -2.32 -9.23 -7.60
N HIS A 313 -2.18 -9.02 -6.29
CA HIS A 313 -3.28 -8.54 -5.44
C HIS A 313 -3.71 -7.11 -5.77
N MET A 314 -2.78 -6.21 -6.11
CA MET A 314 -3.15 -4.88 -6.62
C MET A 314 -3.93 -4.99 -7.93
N GLY A 315 -3.63 -5.99 -8.76
CA GLY A 315 -4.44 -6.33 -9.93
C GLY A 315 -5.87 -6.70 -9.56
N ILE A 316 -6.07 -7.56 -8.54
CA ILE A 316 -7.40 -7.94 -8.04
C ILE A 316 -8.16 -6.71 -7.49
N ILE A 317 -7.49 -5.86 -6.71
CA ILE A 317 -8.09 -4.65 -6.12
C ILE A 317 -8.55 -3.69 -7.22
N VAL A 318 -7.68 -3.39 -8.18
CA VAL A 318 -8.02 -2.48 -9.28
C VAL A 318 -9.11 -3.08 -10.18
N PHE A 319 -9.08 -4.40 -10.42
CA PHE A 319 -10.14 -5.11 -11.11
C PHE A 319 -11.50 -4.95 -10.40
N ALA A 320 -11.53 -5.16 -9.08
CA ALA A 320 -12.76 -5.04 -8.29
C ALA A 320 -13.36 -3.63 -8.37
N PHE A 321 -12.54 -2.59 -8.21
CA PHE A 321 -12.99 -1.21 -8.37
C PHE A 321 -13.36 -0.85 -9.83
N GLY A 322 -12.77 -1.53 -10.79
CA GLY A 322 -13.12 -1.40 -12.21
C GLY A 322 -14.46 -2.04 -12.55
N MET A 323 -14.78 -3.17 -11.91
CA MET A 323 -16.11 -3.81 -12.02
C MET A 323 -17.21 -2.90 -11.44
N GLY A 324 -16.89 -2.11 -10.42
CA GLY A 324 -17.80 -1.15 -9.81
C GLY A 324 -19.06 -1.77 -9.19
N GLY A 325 -19.90 -0.92 -8.66
CA GLY A 325 -21.11 -1.30 -7.95
C GLY A 325 -20.85 -1.72 -6.49
N PRO A 326 -21.91 -1.74 -5.65
CA PRO A 326 -21.73 -1.83 -4.19
C PRO A 326 -20.95 -3.05 -3.72
N LEU A 327 -21.22 -4.23 -4.30
CA LEU A 327 -20.56 -5.48 -3.86
C LEU A 327 -19.09 -5.55 -4.31
N ALA A 328 -18.78 -5.18 -5.54
CA ALA A 328 -17.40 -5.22 -6.04
C ALA A 328 -16.54 -4.14 -5.36
N ASN A 329 -17.07 -2.94 -5.14
CA ASN A 329 -16.38 -1.88 -4.41
C ASN A 329 -16.14 -2.27 -2.94
N PHE A 330 -17.13 -2.85 -2.26
CA PHE A 330 -16.97 -3.40 -0.91
C PHE A 330 -15.86 -4.47 -0.86
N ALA A 331 -15.91 -5.41 -1.82
CA ALA A 331 -14.91 -6.47 -1.92
C ALA A 331 -13.50 -5.91 -2.18
N GLY A 332 -13.38 -4.90 -3.04
CA GLY A 332 -12.11 -4.20 -3.31
C GLY A 332 -11.55 -3.50 -2.08
N LEU A 333 -12.38 -2.81 -1.29
CA LEU A 333 -11.98 -2.18 -0.02
C LEU A 333 -11.52 -3.23 1.01
N LEU A 334 -12.30 -4.30 1.19
CA LEU A 334 -11.94 -5.37 2.09
C LEU A 334 -10.63 -6.05 1.66
N HIS A 335 -10.48 -6.31 0.36
CA HIS A 335 -9.26 -6.91 -0.18
C HIS A 335 -8.03 -6.03 0.04
N MET A 336 -8.16 -4.72 -0.18
CA MET A 336 -7.10 -3.73 0.09
C MET A 336 -6.64 -3.75 1.56
N VAL A 337 -7.57 -3.76 2.50
CA VAL A 337 -7.25 -3.80 3.94
C VAL A 337 -6.59 -5.14 4.31
N MET A 338 -7.18 -6.25 3.88
CA MET A 338 -6.65 -7.58 4.17
C MET A 338 -5.29 -7.81 3.51
N HIS A 339 -5.10 -7.35 2.28
CA HIS A 339 -3.82 -7.37 1.58
C HIS A 339 -2.74 -6.60 2.35
N SER A 340 -3.04 -5.38 2.78
CA SER A 340 -2.08 -4.54 3.53
C SER A 340 -1.62 -5.20 4.82
N LEU A 341 -2.54 -5.77 5.60
CA LEU A 341 -2.23 -6.48 6.84
C LEU A 341 -1.41 -7.74 6.57
N THR A 342 -1.86 -8.57 5.63
CA THR A 342 -1.21 -9.85 5.32
C THR A 342 0.18 -9.66 4.74
N LYS A 343 0.34 -8.71 3.82
CA LYS A 343 1.64 -8.43 3.20
C LYS A 343 2.65 -7.88 4.18
N SER A 344 2.24 -6.97 5.05
CA SER A 344 3.13 -6.46 6.08
C SER A 344 3.60 -7.59 7.00
N ALA A 345 2.69 -8.48 7.44
CA ALA A 345 3.05 -9.65 8.24
C ALA A 345 4.05 -10.58 7.52
N ILE A 346 3.82 -10.85 6.22
CA ILE A 346 4.73 -11.67 5.41
C ILE A 346 6.11 -11.02 5.31
N PHE A 347 6.17 -9.71 5.05
CA PHE A 347 7.46 -9.02 4.97
C PHE A 347 8.17 -8.95 6.32
N TYR A 348 7.46 -8.85 7.45
CA TYR A 348 8.09 -8.99 8.77
C TYR A 348 8.72 -10.37 8.93
N ALA A 349 8.00 -11.45 8.57
CA ALA A 349 8.56 -12.80 8.58
C ALA A 349 9.78 -12.92 7.66
N VAL A 350 9.67 -12.49 6.42
CA VAL A 350 10.74 -12.56 5.42
C VAL A 350 11.98 -11.77 5.83
N GLY A 351 11.79 -10.62 6.48
CA GLY A 351 12.91 -9.82 7.01
C GLY A 351 13.72 -10.59 8.04
N HIS A 352 13.05 -11.17 9.04
CA HIS A 352 13.71 -11.99 10.04
C HIS A 352 14.36 -13.26 9.45
N ILE A 353 13.68 -13.93 8.52
CA ILE A 353 14.23 -15.08 7.81
C ILE A 353 15.52 -14.68 7.08
N SER A 354 15.52 -13.57 6.38
CA SER A 354 16.68 -13.11 5.63
C SER A 354 17.87 -12.78 6.54
N GLN A 355 17.62 -12.22 7.72
CA GLN A 355 18.65 -11.95 8.72
C GLN A 355 19.22 -13.23 9.33
N ILE A 356 18.36 -14.15 9.78
CA ILE A 356 18.76 -15.44 10.40
C ILE A 356 19.51 -16.32 9.40
N LYS A 357 19.01 -16.43 8.18
CA LYS A 357 19.59 -17.31 7.15
C LYS A 357 20.73 -16.65 6.36
N GLY A 358 20.96 -15.34 6.51
CA GLY A 358 21.96 -14.59 5.75
C GLY A 358 21.74 -14.61 4.24
N THR A 359 20.52 -14.94 3.76
CA THR A 359 20.23 -15.07 2.34
C THR A 359 18.73 -14.88 2.05
N GLN A 360 18.43 -14.41 0.82
CA GLN A 360 17.06 -14.31 0.30
C GLN A 360 16.74 -15.45 -0.70
N ARG A 361 17.72 -16.33 -1.02
CA ARG A 361 17.51 -17.42 -1.97
C ARG A 361 16.66 -18.52 -1.39
N ILE A 362 15.47 -18.76 -1.97
CA ILE A 362 14.48 -19.77 -1.54
C ILE A 362 15.11 -21.16 -1.41
N SER A 363 16.00 -21.56 -2.31
CA SER A 363 16.65 -22.88 -2.29
C SER A 363 17.55 -23.12 -1.07
N ARG A 364 17.99 -22.05 -0.38
CA ARG A 364 18.80 -22.09 0.84
C ARG A 364 17.99 -21.91 2.13
N ILE A 365 16.68 -21.64 2.02
CA ILE A 365 15.77 -21.41 3.13
C ILE A 365 14.80 -22.59 3.15
N ARG A 366 15.01 -23.58 4.04
CA ARG A 366 14.15 -24.77 4.15
C ARG A 366 13.95 -25.18 5.60
N GLY A 367 12.82 -25.86 5.88
CA GLY A 367 12.53 -26.44 7.19
C GLY A 367 12.34 -25.41 8.29
N LEU A 368 11.76 -24.25 8.00
CA LEU A 368 11.58 -23.15 8.98
C LEU A 368 10.68 -23.57 10.13
N THR A 369 9.66 -24.40 9.91
CA THR A 369 8.75 -24.88 10.95
C THR A 369 9.47 -25.73 12.01
N VAL A 370 10.59 -26.36 11.65
CA VAL A 370 11.44 -27.15 12.55
C VAL A 370 12.52 -26.27 13.19
N THR A 371 13.22 -25.46 12.38
CA THR A 371 14.37 -24.67 12.87
C THR A 371 13.96 -23.44 13.66
N HIS A 372 12.88 -22.77 13.27
CA HIS A 372 12.36 -21.53 13.88
C HIS A 372 10.81 -21.60 13.90
N PRO A 373 10.19 -22.38 14.80
CA PRO A 373 8.76 -22.70 14.73
C PRO A 373 7.84 -21.47 14.67
N ALA A 374 8.04 -20.48 15.55
CA ALA A 374 7.18 -19.28 15.57
C ALA A 374 7.23 -18.52 14.23
N LEU A 375 8.42 -18.35 13.66
CA LEU A 375 8.63 -17.66 12.40
C LEU A 375 8.12 -18.50 11.21
N GLY A 376 8.41 -19.80 11.22
CA GLY A 376 7.97 -20.75 10.20
C GLY A 376 6.45 -20.83 10.10
N TRP A 377 5.78 -21.01 11.23
CA TRP A 377 4.31 -21.05 11.27
C TRP A 377 3.68 -19.68 10.98
N GLY A 378 4.29 -18.58 11.44
CA GLY A 378 3.84 -17.24 11.04
C GLY A 378 3.89 -17.03 9.53
N LEU A 379 4.97 -17.47 8.86
CA LEU A 379 5.07 -17.44 7.41
C LEU A 379 4.02 -18.34 6.75
N VAL A 380 3.80 -19.56 7.28
CA VAL A 380 2.77 -20.48 6.76
C VAL A 380 1.39 -19.82 6.79
N VAL A 381 0.99 -19.28 7.95
CA VAL A 381 -0.31 -18.61 8.09
C VAL A 381 -0.40 -17.39 7.15
N GLY A 382 0.67 -16.58 7.06
CA GLY A 382 0.71 -15.44 6.13
C GLY A 382 0.55 -15.85 4.67
N VAL A 383 1.23 -16.92 4.22
CA VAL A 383 1.11 -17.40 2.83
C VAL A 383 -0.23 -18.08 2.58
N VAL A 384 -0.75 -18.83 3.52
CA VAL A 384 -2.11 -19.40 3.45
C VAL A 384 -3.15 -18.29 3.35
N ALA A 385 -2.96 -17.18 4.10
CA ALA A 385 -3.82 -16.02 4.03
C ALA A 385 -3.77 -15.35 2.67
N ILE A 386 -2.55 -15.04 2.16
CA ILE A 386 -2.39 -14.34 0.89
C ILE A 386 -2.76 -15.22 -0.31
N ALA A 387 -2.76 -16.52 -0.16
CA ALA A 387 -3.23 -17.48 -1.17
C ALA A 387 -4.76 -17.67 -1.17
N GLY A 388 -5.50 -16.85 -0.42
CA GLY A 388 -6.94 -16.85 -0.41
C GLY A 388 -7.59 -18.10 0.20
N LEU A 389 -7.02 -18.66 1.27
CA LEU A 389 -7.60 -19.83 1.93
C LEU A 389 -8.45 -19.45 3.15
N PRO A 390 -9.63 -20.10 3.35
CA PRO A 390 -10.43 -19.90 4.55
C PRO A 390 -9.71 -20.47 5.79
N PRO A 391 -9.96 -19.93 6.99
CA PRO A 391 -10.93 -18.90 7.34
C PRO A 391 -10.34 -17.47 7.38
N LEU A 392 -9.41 -17.12 6.49
CA LEU A 392 -8.66 -15.88 6.52
C LEU A 392 -9.33 -14.80 5.65
N GLY A 393 -9.16 -13.50 6.01
CA GLY A 393 -9.93 -12.39 5.44
C GLY A 393 -9.76 -12.16 3.93
N ILE A 394 -8.61 -12.54 3.35
CA ILE A 394 -8.38 -12.49 1.89
C ILE A 394 -9.38 -13.41 1.16
N PHE A 395 -9.62 -14.64 1.68
CA PHE A 395 -10.60 -15.54 1.09
C PHE A 395 -11.98 -14.88 0.95
N MET A 396 -12.45 -14.21 2.00
CA MET A 396 -13.76 -13.54 1.97
C MET A 396 -13.80 -12.48 0.88
N SER A 397 -12.76 -11.66 0.77
CA SER A 397 -12.72 -10.61 -0.25
C SER A 397 -12.61 -11.16 -1.66
N GLU A 398 -11.78 -12.17 -1.93
CA GLU A 398 -11.69 -12.84 -3.23
C GLU A 398 -12.99 -13.51 -3.62
N PHE A 399 -13.63 -14.22 -2.69
CA PHE A 399 -14.94 -14.83 -2.90
C PHE A 399 -15.99 -13.79 -3.33
N LEU A 400 -16.01 -12.63 -2.68
CA LEU A 400 -16.93 -11.55 -3.04
C LEU A 400 -16.60 -10.93 -4.41
N VAL A 401 -15.29 -10.76 -4.74
CA VAL A 401 -14.88 -10.27 -6.07
C VAL A 401 -15.31 -11.27 -7.16
N VAL A 402 -15.06 -12.57 -6.97
CA VAL A 402 -15.47 -13.61 -7.93
C VAL A 402 -16.99 -13.66 -8.06
N SER A 403 -17.72 -13.65 -6.94
CA SER A 403 -19.20 -13.70 -6.93
C SER A 403 -19.81 -12.51 -7.64
N SER A 404 -19.33 -11.29 -7.36
CA SER A 404 -19.81 -10.07 -8.01
C SER A 404 -19.50 -10.05 -9.52
N THR A 405 -18.33 -10.58 -9.90
CA THR A 405 -17.93 -10.68 -11.30
C THR A 405 -18.77 -11.72 -12.04
N PHE A 406 -18.96 -12.89 -11.44
CA PHE A 406 -19.74 -13.96 -12.03
C PHE A 406 -21.19 -13.52 -12.29
N ALA A 407 -21.79 -12.80 -11.34
CA ALA A 407 -23.16 -12.30 -11.46
C ALA A 407 -23.36 -11.29 -12.61
N ARG A 408 -22.33 -10.54 -12.99
CA ARG A 408 -22.42 -9.44 -13.97
C ARG A 408 -21.72 -9.76 -15.29
N GLN A 409 -20.59 -10.44 -15.27
CA GLN A 409 -19.74 -10.75 -16.43
C GLN A 409 -19.09 -12.14 -16.27
N PRO A 410 -19.83 -13.25 -16.51
CA PRO A 410 -19.36 -14.62 -16.24
C PRO A 410 -18.06 -14.98 -16.97
N LEU A 411 -17.85 -14.48 -18.17
CA LEU A 411 -16.63 -14.75 -18.94
C LEU A 411 -15.37 -14.14 -18.29
N LEU A 412 -15.49 -12.94 -17.71
CA LEU A 412 -14.39 -12.34 -16.97
C LEU A 412 -14.13 -13.09 -15.66
N ALA A 413 -15.15 -13.66 -15.03
CA ALA A 413 -14.98 -14.47 -13.84
C ALA A 413 -14.10 -15.71 -14.10
N ILE A 414 -14.21 -16.33 -15.27
CA ILE A 414 -13.35 -17.46 -15.68
C ILE A 414 -11.88 -17.04 -15.72
N LEU A 415 -11.58 -15.90 -16.33
CA LEU A 415 -10.20 -15.38 -16.39
C LEU A 415 -9.68 -14.95 -15.01
N LEU A 416 -10.55 -14.35 -14.18
CA LEU A 416 -10.23 -13.99 -12.80
C LEU A 416 -9.86 -15.23 -11.99
N VAL A 417 -10.71 -16.27 -12.00
CA VAL A 417 -10.47 -17.54 -11.29
C VAL A 417 -9.22 -18.23 -11.81
N PHE A 418 -8.98 -18.22 -13.12
CA PHE A 418 -7.74 -18.75 -13.70
C PHE A 418 -6.51 -18.06 -13.13
N GLY A 419 -6.50 -16.70 -13.03
CA GLY A 419 -5.40 -15.94 -12.44
C GLY A 419 -5.19 -16.28 -10.96
N LEU A 420 -6.28 -16.37 -10.18
CA LEU A 420 -6.23 -16.77 -8.76
C LEU A 420 -5.65 -18.17 -8.56
N LEU A 421 -6.10 -19.16 -9.33
CA LEU A 421 -5.58 -20.54 -9.27
C LEU A 421 -4.11 -20.62 -9.65
N LEU A 422 -3.68 -19.82 -10.64
CA LEU A 422 -2.29 -19.74 -11.06
C LEU A 422 -1.40 -19.22 -9.92
N ALA A 423 -1.79 -18.15 -9.25
CA ALA A 423 -1.06 -17.57 -8.13
C ALA A 423 -1.08 -18.50 -6.90
N PHE A 424 -2.23 -19.05 -6.56
CA PHE A 424 -2.38 -20.05 -5.50
C PHE A 424 -1.41 -21.22 -5.64
N GLY A 425 -1.36 -21.82 -6.84
CA GLY A 425 -0.46 -22.95 -7.12
C GLY A 425 1.01 -22.55 -6.98
N ALA A 426 1.41 -21.39 -7.45
CA ALA A 426 2.78 -20.89 -7.32
C ALA A 426 3.19 -20.64 -5.86
N LEU A 427 2.34 -19.94 -5.09
CA LEU A 427 2.61 -19.62 -3.69
C LEU A 427 2.68 -20.89 -2.83
N THR A 428 1.74 -21.82 -2.99
CA THR A 428 1.70 -23.08 -2.25
C THR A 428 2.94 -23.95 -2.54
N LEU A 429 3.35 -24.05 -3.81
CA LEU A 429 4.55 -24.77 -4.22
C LEU A 429 5.82 -24.21 -3.54
N ARG A 430 5.94 -22.87 -3.47
CA ARG A 430 7.10 -22.21 -2.84
C ARG A 430 7.06 -22.32 -1.31
N LEU A 431 5.89 -22.17 -0.71
CA LEU A 431 5.70 -22.33 0.73
C LEU A 431 6.13 -23.71 1.21
N THR A 432 5.68 -24.78 0.53
CA THR A 432 5.98 -26.15 0.90
C THR A 432 7.48 -26.39 1.04
N SER A 433 8.28 -25.89 0.09
CA SER A 433 9.73 -26.07 0.15
C SER A 433 10.41 -25.26 1.26
N VAL A 434 9.91 -24.06 1.55
CA VAL A 434 10.51 -23.14 2.54
C VAL A 434 10.13 -23.57 3.96
N ALA A 435 8.87 -23.88 4.19
CA ALA A 435 8.35 -24.17 5.52
C ALA A 435 8.64 -25.60 6.00
N PHE A 436 8.44 -26.61 5.14
CA PHE A 436 8.38 -28.04 5.51
C PHE A 436 9.53 -28.89 4.93
N GLY A 437 10.40 -28.34 4.10
CA GLY A 437 11.53 -29.08 3.55
C GLY A 437 12.59 -29.43 4.61
N GLU A 438 13.55 -30.30 4.26
CA GLU A 438 14.68 -30.60 5.13
C GLU A 438 15.40 -29.31 5.57
N PRO A 439 15.73 -29.19 6.88
CA PRO A 439 16.39 -27.98 7.41
C PRO A 439 17.68 -27.64 6.68
N ARG A 440 17.80 -26.39 6.22
CA ARG A 440 18.99 -25.85 5.57
C ARG A 440 19.32 -24.45 6.06
N GLY A 441 20.62 -24.14 6.05
CA GLY A 441 21.15 -22.82 6.43
C GLY A 441 21.32 -22.66 7.94
N SER A 442 21.69 -21.47 8.37
CA SER A 442 21.94 -21.12 9.77
C SER A 442 20.72 -21.40 10.66
N THR A 443 20.99 -21.89 11.88
CA THR A 443 20.03 -22.07 12.98
C THR A 443 20.20 -21.01 14.06
N ALA A 444 21.03 -19.97 13.83
CA ALA A 444 21.23 -18.89 14.79
C ALA A 444 19.90 -18.23 15.14
N SER A 445 19.72 -17.90 16.42
CA SER A 445 18.58 -17.10 16.86
C SER A 445 18.85 -15.63 16.50
N ALA A 446 17.85 -14.93 15.94
CA ALA A 446 17.87 -13.47 15.91
C ALA A 446 16.91 -12.94 16.97
N GLU A 447 17.32 -11.92 17.70
CA GLU A 447 16.43 -11.15 18.57
C GLU A 447 15.46 -10.34 17.71
N ALA A 448 14.28 -10.91 17.49
CA ALA A 448 13.27 -10.32 16.63
C ALA A 448 11.94 -10.20 17.37
N SER A 449 11.27 -9.07 17.21
CA SER A 449 9.89 -8.91 17.68
C SER A 449 8.93 -9.55 16.69
N TYR A 450 8.25 -10.62 17.11
CA TYR A 450 7.19 -11.26 16.31
C TYR A 450 5.82 -10.62 16.54
N ILE A 451 5.70 -9.68 17.50
CA ILE A 451 4.42 -9.04 17.87
C ILE A 451 3.74 -8.39 16.65
N PRO A 452 4.41 -7.57 15.82
CA PRO A 452 3.76 -6.98 14.65
C PRO A 452 3.21 -8.03 13.68
N MET A 453 3.98 -9.09 13.43
CA MET A 453 3.57 -10.15 12.51
C MET A 453 2.29 -10.85 13.00
N PHE A 454 2.29 -11.31 14.26
CA PHE A 454 1.12 -12.04 14.81
C PHE A 454 -0.08 -11.14 15.05
N ALA A 455 0.11 -9.86 15.39
CA ALA A 455 -0.99 -8.90 15.49
C ALA A 455 -1.73 -8.74 14.15
N HIS A 456 -1.00 -8.60 13.05
CA HIS A 456 -1.59 -8.52 11.72
C HIS A 456 -2.31 -9.82 11.34
N LEU A 457 -1.67 -10.99 11.55
CA LEU A 457 -2.27 -12.28 11.24
C LEU A 457 -3.53 -12.55 12.07
N ALA A 458 -3.55 -12.12 13.34
CA ALA A 458 -4.73 -12.23 14.20
C ALA A 458 -5.89 -11.35 13.67
N LEU A 459 -5.61 -10.13 13.19
CA LEU A 459 -6.62 -9.28 12.57
C LEU A 459 -7.16 -9.89 11.27
N VAL A 460 -6.28 -10.46 10.44
CA VAL A 460 -6.68 -11.12 9.18
C VAL A 460 -7.53 -12.37 9.46
N LEU A 461 -7.18 -13.15 10.47
CA LEU A 461 -7.98 -14.30 10.92
C LEU A 461 -9.33 -13.84 11.49
N GLY A 462 -9.31 -12.84 12.38
CA GLY A 462 -10.52 -12.30 12.97
C GLY A 462 -11.50 -11.77 11.91
N ALA A 463 -11.00 -11.01 10.93
CA ALA A 463 -11.81 -10.48 9.83
C ALA A 463 -12.36 -11.59 8.90
N GLY A 464 -11.68 -12.72 8.79
CA GLY A 464 -12.16 -13.84 8.00
C GLY A 464 -13.24 -14.66 8.70
N ILE A 465 -13.28 -14.64 10.04
CA ILE A 465 -14.30 -15.31 10.83
C ILE A 465 -15.52 -14.40 11.07
N TYR A 466 -15.27 -13.14 11.40
CA TYR A 466 -16.31 -12.19 11.74
C TYR A 466 -15.88 -10.76 11.42
N LEU A 467 -16.68 -10.09 10.59
CA LEU A 467 -16.55 -8.65 10.34
C LEU A 467 -17.55 -7.91 11.25
N PRO A 468 -17.08 -7.01 12.14
CA PRO A 468 -17.98 -6.23 13.00
C PRO A 468 -19.00 -5.42 12.18
N ALA A 469 -20.25 -5.45 12.58
CA ALA A 469 -21.34 -4.77 11.87
C ALA A 469 -21.07 -3.27 11.60
N PRO A 470 -20.50 -2.47 12.53
CA PRO A 470 -20.13 -1.08 12.23
C PRO A 470 -19.12 -0.94 11.08
N LEU A 471 -18.16 -1.85 10.99
CA LEU A 471 -17.17 -1.85 9.89
C LEU A 471 -17.83 -2.22 8.56
N VAL A 472 -18.73 -3.19 8.56
CA VAL A 472 -19.49 -3.56 7.36
C VAL A 472 -20.32 -2.39 6.85
N VAL A 473 -21.06 -1.73 7.72
CA VAL A 473 -21.86 -0.54 7.36
C VAL A 473 -20.98 0.59 6.84
N TRP A 474 -19.83 0.81 7.48
CA TRP A 474 -18.87 1.81 7.02
C TRP A 474 -18.35 1.51 5.60
N PHE A 475 -17.92 0.27 5.35
CA PHE A 475 -17.44 -0.13 4.03
C PHE A 475 -18.55 -0.10 2.96
N GLN A 476 -19.80 -0.38 3.33
CA GLN A 476 -20.94 -0.24 2.43
C GLN A 476 -21.17 1.24 2.03
N HIS A 477 -21.06 2.17 2.97
CA HIS A 477 -21.10 3.61 2.67
C HIS A 477 -19.98 4.02 1.71
N VAL A 478 -18.74 3.63 2.00
CA VAL A 478 -17.60 3.93 1.13
C VAL A 478 -17.77 3.29 -0.26
N ALA A 479 -18.29 2.07 -0.33
CA ALA A 479 -18.54 1.38 -1.60
C ALA A 479 -19.58 2.13 -2.47
N GLN A 480 -20.57 2.76 -1.86
CA GLN A 480 -21.54 3.60 -2.55
C GLN A 480 -20.94 4.89 -3.10
N LEU A 481 -19.99 5.52 -2.37
CA LEU A 481 -19.27 6.72 -2.83
C LEU A 481 -18.42 6.44 -4.09
N LEU A 482 -18.02 5.20 -4.27
CA LEU A 482 -17.17 4.78 -5.40
C LEU A 482 -17.95 4.46 -6.69
N GLY A 483 -19.27 4.40 -6.64
CA GLY A 483 -20.15 4.17 -7.78
C GLY A 483 -20.33 2.71 -8.19
#